data_78ba72dded3451bbaded2e0b62635ea4
#
_entry.id   78ba72dded3451bbaded2e0b62635ea4
#
_cell.length_a   1.000
_cell.length_b   1.000
_cell.length_c   1.000
_cell.angle_alpha   90.00
_cell.angle_beta   90.00
_cell.angle_gamma   90.00
#
_symmetry.space_group_name_H-M   'P 1'
#
loop_
_entity.id
_entity.type
_entity.pdbx_description
1 polymer ?
#
loop_
_entity_poly.entity_id
_entity_poly.type
_entity_poly.pdbx_seq_one_letter_code
_entity_poly.pdbx_strand_id
1 'polypeptide(L)'
;KNSQFWDEFLTVIKNGGTWWKDKSVGKVFYAPYTFDSFPQDLDSFIHEVIFGSNVNLRESPSADSRVVAQLSYNIVTVETDPDTDAGKVRETRGWSKVKTLGGLEGWVKNELVRSPIDYRAGFEKKRGVWKMVAFIAGD
;
A
#
# COMPACT_ATOMS: atom_id res chain seq x y z
N LYS A 1 -23.93 -7.87 -2.82
CA LYS A 1 -23.56 -6.69 -1.98
C LYS A 1 -22.27 -6.85 -1.17
N ASN A 2 -21.54 -7.96 -1.27
CA ASN A 2 -20.30 -8.21 -0.50
C ASN A 2 -19.03 -8.33 -1.37
N SER A 3 -19.08 -8.05 -2.68
CA SER A 3 -17.89 -8.21 -3.55
C SER A 3 -16.75 -7.27 -3.14
N GLN A 4 -17.04 -6.02 -2.88
CA GLN A 4 -16.03 -5.01 -2.55
C GLN A 4 -15.21 -5.33 -1.29
N PHE A 5 -15.87 -5.86 -0.24
CA PHE A 5 -15.17 -6.31 0.97
C PHE A 5 -14.20 -7.46 0.66
N TRP A 6 -14.65 -8.46 -0.10
CA TRP A 6 -13.81 -9.61 -0.41
C TRP A 6 -12.66 -9.27 -1.35
N ASP A 7 -12.87 -8.36 -2.29
CA ASP A 7 -11.83 -7.89 -3.19
C ASP A 7 -10.74 -7.16 -2.40
N GLU A 8 -11.13 -6.27 -1.48
CA GLU A 8 -10.20 -5.57 -0.59
C GLU A 8 -9.48 -6.52 0.36
N PHE A 9 -10.22 -7.44 0.99
CA PHE A 9 -9.64 -8.45 1.89
C PHE A 9 -8.61 -9.32 1.17
N LEU A 10 -8.90 -9.77 -0.05
CA LEU A 10 -7.97 -10.54 -0.87
C LEU A 10 -6.71 -9.71 -1.23
N THR A 11 -6.88 -8.42 -1.52
CA THR A 11 -5.76 -7.51 -1.79
C THR A 11 -4.85 -7.41 -0.57
N VAL A 12 -5.43 -7.26 0.62
CA VAL A 12 -4.70 -7.20 1.89
C VAL A 12 -3.88 -8.47 2.13
N ILE A 13 -4.49 -9.64 2.05
CA ILE A 13 -3.80 -10.91 2.40
C ILE A 13 -2.81 -11.38 1.34
N LYS A 14 -3.01 -11.06 0.06
CA LYS A 14 -2.09 -11.43 -1.03
C LYS A 14 -0.72 -10.77 -0.90
N ASN A 15 -0.65 -9.62 -0.25
CA ASN A 15 0.59 -8.87 -0.05
C ASN A 15 1.38 -9.32 1.18
N GLY A 16 1.06 -10.52 1.69
CA GLY A 16 1.76 -11.08 2.83
C GLY A 16 1.53 -10.31 4.12
N GLY A 17 2.26 -10.64 5.16
CA GLY A 17 2.11 -9.98 6.45
C GLY A 17 3.30 -10.18 7.36
N THR A 18 3.24 -9.56 8.51
CA THR A 18 4.29 -9.61 9.53
C THR A 18 3.71 -9.84 10.92
N TRP A 19 4.56 -10.29 11.84
CA TRP A 19 4.19 -10.48 13.24
C TRP A 19 4.45 -9.22 14.04
N TRP A 20 3.37 -8.59 14.47
CA TRP A 20 3.44 -7.48 15.41
C TRP A 20 3.36 -7.99 16.85
N LYS A 21 4.21 -7.44 17.71
CA LYS A 21 4.23 -7.79 19.13
C LYS A 21 3.92 -6.56 19.96
N ASP A 22 2.85 -6.63 20.70
CA ASP A 22 2.50 -5.63 21.70
C ASP A 22 2.49 -6.26 23.09
N LYS A 23 2.95 -5.51 24.09
CA LYS A 23 3.03 -6.00 25.49
C LYS A 23 1.66 -6.25 26.10
N SER A 24 0.62 -5.55 25.63
CA SER A 24 -0.74 -5.62 26.16
C SER A 24 -1.61 -6.65 25.42
N VAL A 25 -1.43 -6.80 24.12
CA VAL A 25 -2.29 -7.62 23.26
C VAL A 25 -1.65 -8.96 22.90
N GLY A 26 -0.32 -9.05 23.01
CA GLY A 26 0.43 -10.25 22.65
C GLY A 26 0.90 -10.24 21.20
N LYS A 27 0.85 -11.40 20.53
CA LYS A 27 1.38 -11.58 19.18
C LYS A 27 0.23 -11.64 18.18
N VAL A 28 0.15 -10.62 17.31
CA VAL A 28 -0.84 -10.51 16.24
C VAL A 28 -0.13 -10.53 14.88
N PHE A 29 -0.66 -11.28 13.93
CA PHE A 29 -0.19 -11.25 12.55
C PHE A 29 -0.99 -10.21 11.77
N TYR A 30 -0.33 -9.19 11.23
CA TYR A 30 -0.96 -8.18 10.38
C TYR A 30 -0.60 -8.37 8.91
N ALA A 31 -1.60 -8.26 8.06
CA ALA A 31 -1.48 -8.17 6.61
C ALA A 31 -2.14 -6.85 6.13
N PRO A 32 -1.59 -6.17 5.12
CA PRO A 32 -0.34 -6.47 4.43
C PRO A 32 0.89 -6.14 5.29
N TYR A 33 2.07 -6.62 4.87
CA TYR A 33 3.34 -6.38 5.58
C TYR A 33 3.67 -4.89 5.76
N THR A 34 3.16 -4.04 4.88
CA THR A 34 3.42 -2.59 4.85
C THR A 34 2.99 -1.86 6.11
N PHE A 35 2.04 -2.43 6.88
CA PHE A 35 1.58 -1.81 8.11
C PHE A 35 2.68 -1.73 9.19
N ASP A 36 3.40 -2.83 9.41
CA ASP A 36 4.43 -2.90 10.46
C ASP A 36 5.84 -2.59 9.93
N SER A 37 6.07 -2.86 8.64
CA SER A 37 7.39 -2.69 8.02
C SER A 37 7.62 -1.32 7.42
N PHE A 38 6.64 -0.41 7.50
CA PHE A 38 6.80 0.96 7.04
C PHE A 38 7.75 1.73 7.97
N PRO A 39 8.73 2.49 7.42
CA PRO A 39 9.66 3.28 8.23
C PRO A 39 8.94 4.33 9.08
N GLN A 40 9.24 4.37 10.37
CA GLN A 40 8.59 5.27 11.32
C GLN A 40 9.02 6.74 11.20
N ASP A 41 10.11 7.00 10.49
CA ASP A 41 10.63 8.34 10.19
C ASP A 41 10.03 8.95 8.93
N LEU A 42 9.17 8.22 8.22
CA LEU A 42 8.44 8.70 7.06
C LEU A 42 6.96 8.91 7.40
N ASP A 43 6.41 10.00 6.88
CA ASP A 43 5.00 10.33 7.04
C ASP A 43 4.12 9.41 6.18
N SER A 44 3.31 8.57 6.82
CA SER A 44 2.40 7.62 6.19
C SER A 44 1.21 8.26 5.45
N PHE A 45 0.99 9.56 5.62
CA PHE A 45 -0.06 10.28 4.90
C PHE A 45 0.37 10.79 3.51
N ILE A 46 1.68 10.95 3.30
CA ILE A 46 2.23 11.45 2.03
C ILE A 46 3.11 10.44 1.30
N HIS A 47 3.47 9.35 1.97
CA HIS A 47 4.27 8.29 1.36
C HIS A 47 3.45 7.03 1.19
N GLU A 48 3.64 6.39 0.05
CA GLU A 48 3.02 5.12 -0.31
C GLU A 48 4.08 4.07 -0.66
N VAL A 49 3.66 2.83 -0.79
CA VAL A 49 4.54 1.69 -1.09
C VAL A 49 4.19 1.12 -2.45
N ILE A 50 5.22 0.89 -3.26
CA ILE A 50 5.08 0.10 -4.49
C ILE A 50 4.96 -1.38 -4.11
N PHE A 51 3.84 -2.00 -4.48
CA PHE A 51 3.62 -3.43 -4.31
C PHE A 51 4.20 -4.22 -5.48
N GLY A 52 5.18 -5.05 -5.17
CA GLY A 52 5.78 -5.97 -6.10
C GLY A 52 7.22 -5.63 -6.49
N SER A 53 7.80 -6.53 -7.26
CA SER A 53 9.15 -6.39 -7.82
C SER A 53 9.08 -6.11 -9.32
N ASN A 54 10.09 -5.39 -9.84
CA ASN A 54 10.21 -5.02 -11.25
C ASN A 54 8.99 -4.26 -11.81
N VAL A 55 8.35 -3.44 -10.97
CA VAL A 55 7.24 -2.58 -11.36
C VAL A 55 7.77 -1.47 -12.26
N ASN A 56 7.25 -1.37 -13.47
CA ASN A 56 7.68 -0.38 -14.44
C ASN A 56 7.20 1.02 -14.03
N LEU A 57 8.14 1.91 -13.77
CA LEU A 57 7.92 3.36 -13.71
C LEU A 57 7.96 3.90 -15.14
N ARG A 58 6.90 4.56 -15.58
CA ARG A 58 6.73 5.00 -16.96
C ARG A 58 6.71 6.52 -17.09
N GLU A 59 7.12 6.99 -18.25
CA GLU A 59 7.18 8.42 -18.57
C GLU A 59 5.79 9.08 -18.65
N SER A 60 4.78 8.33 -19.07
CA SER A 60 3.38 8.78 -19.15
C SER A 60 2.41 7.67 -18.71
N PRO A 61 1.13 7.99 -18.39
CA PRO A 61 0.12 7.04 -17.90
C PRO A 61 -0.41 6.12 -19.00
N SER A 62 0.48 5.30 -19.56
CA SER A 62 0.18 4.32 -20.61
C SER A 62 1.08 3.11 -20.52
N ALA A 63 0.53 1.93 -20.84
CA ALA A 63 1.29 0.68 -20.90
C ALA A 63 2.34 0.67 -22.02
N ASP A 64 2.13 1.45 -23.07
CA ASP A 64 3.03 1.56 -24.22
C ASP A 64 4.09 2.67 -24.04
N SER A 65 3.99 3.44 -22.97
CA SER A 65 4.96 4.49 -22.66
C SER A 65 6.31 3.93 -22.27
N ARG A 66 7.36 4.71 -22.54
CA ARG A 66 8.73 4.37 -22.22
C ARG A 66 8.89 4.08 -20.73
N VAL A 67 9.56 2.99 -20.41
CA VAL A 67 9.96 2.66 -19.03
C VAL A 67 11.18 3.49 -18.66
N VAL A 68 11.06 4.31 -17.62
CA VAL A 68 12.16 5.16 -17.12
C VAL A 68 12.98 4.46 -16.03
N ALA A 69 12.32 3.57 -15.28
CA ALA A 69 12.97 2.73 -14.27
C ALA A 69 12.11 1.52 -13.92
N GLN A 70 12.67 0.59 -13.16
CA GLN A 70 11.93 -0.48 -12.47
C GLN A 70 12.06 -0.30 -10.96
N LEU A 71 10.93 -0.37 -10.27
CA LEU A 71 10.81 -0.23 -8.83
C LEU A 71 10.50 -1.59 -8.19
N SER A 72 11.04 -1.85 -7.01
CA SER A 72 10.76 -3.07 -6.26
C SER A 72 10.57 -2.73 -4.79
N TYR A 73 9.34 -2.74 -4.33
CA TYR A 73 8.97 -2.41 -2.94
C TYR A 73 9.46 -1.04 -2.48
N ASN A 74 9.65 -0.11 -3.41
CA ASN A 74 10.11 1.24 -3.11
C ASN A 74 9.03 2.03 -2.38
N ILE A 75 9.48 2.93 -1.52
CA ILE A 75 8.62 3.99 -0.97
C ILE A 75 8.67 5.17 -1.93
N VAL A 76 7.51 5.74 -2.17
CA VAL A 76 7.29 6.86 -3.08
C VAL A 76 6.37 7.90 -2.46
N THR A 77 6.46 9.15 -2.90
CA THR A 77 5.36 10.11 -2.73
C THR A 77 4.45 10.04 -3.93
N VAL A 78 3.17 10.28 -3.73
CA VAL A 78 2.16 10.31 -4.80
C VAL A 78 1.71 11.74 -5.00
N GLU A 79 1.61 12.17 -6.27
CA GLU A 79 1.08 13.49 -6.57
C GLU A 79 -0.41 13.54 -6.20
N THR A 80 -0.76 14.46 -5.31
CA THR A 80 -2.15 14.70 -4.91
C THR A 80 -2.79 15.77 -5.78
N ASP A 81 -4.09 15.70 -5.97
CA ASP A 81 -4.85 16.72 -6.67
C ASP A 81 -5.10 17.90 -5.71
N PRO A 82 -4.54 19.10 -5.97
CA PRO A 82 -4.69 20.25 -5.09
C PRO A 82 -6.12 20.80 -5.06
N ASP A 83 -6.96 20.43 -6.05
CA ASP A 83 -8.34 20.89 -6.15
C ASP A 83 -9.33 20.01 -5.36
N THR A 84 -8.84 19.01 -4.62
CA THR A 84 -9.67 18.16 -3.76
C THR A 84 -9.38 18.40 -2.28
N ASP A 85 -10.43 18.62 -1.48
CA ASP A 85 -10.35 18.86 -0.02
C ASP A 85 -9.72 17.71 0.79
N ALA A 86 -9.48 16.57 0.18
CA ALA A 86 -9.02 15.37 0.87
C ALA A 86 -7.61 14.91 0.45
N GLY A 87 -6.85 15.74 -0.29
CA GLY A 87 -5.54 15.33 -0.79
C GLY A 87 -5.60 14.02 -1.60
N LYS A 88 -6.68 13.81 -2.36
CA LYS A 88 -6.82 12.61 -3.18
C LYS A 88 -5.67 12.51 -4.16
N VAL A 89 -5.15 11.30 -4.28
CA VAL A 89 -4.14 10.96 -5.28
C VAL A 89 -4.63 11.37 -6.65
N ARG A 90 -3.78 12.08 -7.39
CA ARG A 90 -4.08 12.45 -8.77
C ARG A 90 -4.00 11.22 -9.65
N GLU A 91 -5.16 10.65 -9.90
CA GLU A 91 -5.29 9.50 -10.77
C GLU A 91 -5.58 9.92 -12.21
N THR A 92 -4.86 9.33 -13.14
CA THR A 92 -5.12 9.49 -14.56
C THR A 92 -5.31 8.13 -15.20
N ARG A 93 -6.55 7.78 -15.53
CA ARG A 93 -6.90 6.53 -16.24
C ARG A 93 -6.35 5.26 -15.58
N GLY A 94 -6.39 5.17 -14.24
CA GLY A 94 -5.87 4.04 -13.49
C GLY A 94 -4.35 4.05 -13.27
N TRP A 95 -3.72 5.23 -13.38
CA TRP A 95 -2.31 5.46 -13.14
C TRP A 95 -2.11 6.55 -12.10
N SER A 96 -1.14 6.36 -11.21
CA SER A 96 -0.68 7.35 -10.24
C SER A 96 0.67 7.92 -10.67
N LYS A 97 0.81 9.24 -10.57
CA LYS A 97 2.10 9.88 -10.73
C LYS A 97 2.85 9.83 -9.40
N VAL A 98 4.02 9.25 -9.42
CA VAL A 98 4.83 9.01 -8.24
C VAL A 98 6.21 9.62 -8.36
N LYS A 99 6.82 9.89 -7.19
CA LYS A 99 8.20 10.32 -7.08
C LYS A 99 8.91 9.44 -6.05
N THR A 100 10.02 8.85 -6.44
CA THR A 100 10.86 8.07 -5.53
C THR A 100 11.59 8.98 -4.53
N LEU A 101 12.05 8.43 -3.41
CA LEU A 101 12.88 9.18 -2.44
C LEU A 101 14.17 9.74 -3.08
N GLY A 102 14.67 9.10 -4.14
CA GLY A 102 15.81 9.57 -4.93
C GLY A 102 15.47 10.66 -5.96
N GLY A 103 14.20 11.12 -6.02
CA GLY A 103 13.75 12.21 -6.90
C GLY A 103 13.34 11.80 -8.30
N LEU A 104 13.33 10.51 -8.66
CA LEU A 104 12.89 10.04 -9.97
C LEU A 104 11.36 10.06 -10.04
N GLU A 105 10.81 10.65 -11.07
CA GLU A 105 9.35 10.80 -11.27
C GLU A 105 8.86 9.95 -12.45
N GLY A 106 7.60 9.54 -12.37
CA GLY A 106 6.92 8.80 -13.43
C GLY A 106 5.55 8.29 -13.01
N TRP A 107 5.02 7.37 -13.80
CA TRP A 107 3.68 6.82 -13.65
C TRP A 107 3.73 5.33 -13.38
N VAL A 108 2.94 4.88 -12.42
CA VAL A 108 2.70 3.45 -12.11
C VAL A 108 1.21 3.18 -12.07
N LYS A 109 0.80 1.92 -12.29
CA LYS A 109 -0.61 1.55 -12.14
C LYS A 109 -1.04 1.69 -10.70
N ASN A 110 -2.26 2.22 -10.46
CA ASN A 110 -2.83 2.42 -9.13
C ASN A 110 -2.82 1.14 -8.28
N GLU A 111 -3.13 0.00 -8.88
CA GLU A 111 -3.14 -1.30 -8.20
C GLU A 111 -1.78 -1.74 -7.63
N LEU A 112 -0.70 -1.06 -8.04
CA LEU A 112 0.67 -1.35 -7.61
C LEU A 112 1.22 -0.30 -6.62
N VAL A 113 0.37 0.62 -6.17
CA VAL A 113 0.70 1.64 -5.17
C VAL A 113 -0.31 1.55 -4.05
N ARG A 114 0.15 1.61 -2.81
CA ARG A 114 -0.75 1.50 -1.66
C ARG A 114 -0.25 2.31 -0.46
N SER A 115 -1.19 3.00 0.18
CA SER A 115 -0.93 3.66 1.45
C SER A 115 -0.63 2.63 2.56
N PRO A 116 0.36 2.85 3.41
CA PRO A 116 0.66 1.97 4.55
C PRO A 116 -0.46 1.96 5.61
N ILE A 117 -1.29 3.01 5.65
CA ILE A 117 -2.42 3.14 6.57
C ILE A 117 -3.77 2.75 5.94
N ASP A 118 -3.77 2.17 4.76
CA ASP A 118 -4.96 1.59 4.14
C ASP A 118 -5.44 0.32 4.87
N TYR A 119 -6.48 -0.34 4.37
CA TYR A 119 -7.03 -1.54 5.01
C TYR A 119 -5.96 -2.56 5.38
N ARG A 120 -6.05 -3.03 6.63
CA ARG A 120 -5.21 -4.08 7.20
C ARG A 120 -6.05 -5.07 7.99
N ALA A 121 -5.65 -6.33 7.93
CA ALA A 121 -6.27 -7.42 8.66
C ALA A 121 -5.34 -7.93 9.76
N GLY A 122 -5.82 -7.97 10.99
CA GLY A 122 -5.11 -8.56 12.12
C GLY A 122 -5.64 -9.95 12.45
N PHE A 123 -4.73 -10.89 12.72
CA PHE A 123 -5.06 -12.28 13.02
C PHE A 123 -4.33 -12.76 14.27
N GLU A 124 -5.05 -13.43 15.14
CA GLU A 124 -4.51 -14.14 16.30
C GLU A 124 -4.68 -15.66 16.13
N LYS A 125 -3.72 -16.42 16.64
CA LYS A 125 -3.83 -17.87 16.75
C LYS A 125 -4.06 -18.26 18.20
N LYS A 126 -5.29 -18.68 18.53
CA LYS A 126 -5.68 -19.16 19.87
C LYS A 126 -6.03 -20.64 19.82
N ARG A 127 -5.36 -21.47 20.61
CA ARG A 127 -5.59 -22.93 20.68
C ARG A 127 -5.55 -23.60 19.30
N GLY A 128 -4.60 -23.20 18.45
CA GLY A 128 -4.43 -23.74 17.10
C GLY A 128 -5.34 -23.15 16.04
N VAL A 129 -6.34 -22.35 16.40
CA VAL A 129 -7.32 -21.75 15.48
C VAL A 129 -6.96 -20.31 15.20
N TRP A 130 -6.90 -19.94 13.91
CA TRP A 130 -6.74 -18.57 13.47
C TRP A 130 -8.07 -17.82 13.51
N LYS A 131 -8.05 -16.62 14.07
CA LYS A 131 -9.21 -15.70 14.10
C LYS A 131 -8.78 -14.33 13.63
N MET A 132 -9.55 -13.74 12.73
CA MET A 132 -9.43 -12.34 12.41
C MET A 132 -9.93 -11.51 13.58
N VAL A 133 -9.11 -10.60 14.08
CA VAL A 133 -9.41 -9.72 15.22
C VAL A 133 -9.53 -8.26 14.84
N ALA A 134 -9.07 -7.90 13.65
CA ALA A 134 -9.19 -6.56 13.11
C ALA A 134 -9.31 -6.59 11.58
N PHE A 135 -10.09 -5.68 11.02
CA PHE A 135 -10.09 -5.31 9.61
C PHE A 135 -10.43 -3.82 9.54
N ILE A 136 -9.40 -2.99 9.45
CA ILE A 136 -9.49 -1.54 9.65
C ILE A 136 -8.62 -0.79 8.65
N ALA A 137 -9.00 0.44 8.34
CA ALA A 137 -8.21 1.42 7.59
C ALA A 137 -8.07 2.71 8.40
N GLY A 138 -7.09 3.53 8.03
CA GLY A 138 -6.78 4.77 8.72
C GLY A 138 -5.79 4.59 9.88
N ASP A 139 -5.45 5.71 10.51
CA ASP A 139 -4.53 5.79 11.64
C ASP A 139 -5.28 5.74 12.97
#